data_c47d8611293574fbadc3b6790e162c97
#
_entry.id   c47d8611293574fbadc3b6790e162c97
#
_cell.length_a   1.000
_cell.length_b   1.000
_cell.length_c   1.000
_cell.angle_alpha   90.00
_cell.angle_beta   90.00
_cell.angle_gamma   90.00
#
_symmetry.space_group_name_H-M   'P 1'
#
loop_
_entity.id
_entity.type
_entity.pdbx_description
1 polymer ?
#
loop_
_entity_poly.entity_id
_entity_poly.type
_entity_poly.pdbx_seq_one_letter_code
_entity_poly.pdbx_strand_id
1 'polypeptide(L)'
;MTADGLGCEANADAAYGWYEKALAVFHAAEEEKPWKYTEYRIGKMVAAGLGTEQDYLQAADWLTLSANEKYKYAQYSLGGLYYHGKGVEQNHEIAFALYTRSADQSFPYANFELGKMLRDGIGCEKNSVEADRRFKEAFLGFVFLEEKGHDDKLQYRLGWMLLNGVGTEMNETKAKEYFEKAATVGNPFACYQLAKLILSDEKIQPQEVEKALGYLRKAVEAENPYAAYFLGKLYEKGEHVPKNISEAVRLYTLSAEWDNDFAAYRLGKLYLGGEGVLKDVEAAIRWLTFAADRKNPFAEYALGILYLKGEDVPKNVSKALEYLKRSAAQGNQFAQYRLGKVYLMGEDVQKDITAALQFLTAAAEQGNQYAQYTLGKLYLMEKDIPKDKEAAVRWFTLSAAQGNVYAQFFLDHIDEFKDPSVLLAGTRLLHHMSRVFADNAPPLKPPGQRADRKLLRKLREKKQAQGHARDDYEQTMSL
;
A
#
# COMPACT_ATOMS: atom_id res chain seq x y z
N MET A 1 3.02 31.87 10.98
CA MET A 1 3.94 32.87 10.39
C MET A 1 5.37 32.67 10.90
N THR A 2 5.63 32.79 12.20
CA THR A 2 7.00 32.54 12.74
C THR A 2 7.46 31.06 12.63
N ALA A 3 6.56 30.09 12.73
CA ALA A 3 6.89 28.67 12.57
C ALA A 3 7.28 28.33 11.11
N ASP A 4 6.56 28.91 10.15
CA ASP A 4 6.70 28.57 8.72
C ASP A 4 7.50 29.61 7.94
N GLY A 5 8.03 30.65 8.61
CA GLY A 5 8.79 31.73 7.97
C GLY A 5 7.95 32.62 7.04
N LEU A 6 6.63 32.67 7.21
CA LEU A 6 5.74 33.49 6.40
C LEU A 6 5.85 35.00 6.81
N GLY A 7 6.56 35.76 6.01
CA GLY A 7 6.81 37.20 6.24
C GLY A 7 7.92 37.50 7.25
N CYS A 8 8.63 36.51 7.75
CA CYS A 8 9.81 36.61 8.63
C CYS A 8 10.66 35.33 8.51
N GLU A 9 11.85 35.32 9.08
CA GLU A 9 12.62 34.08 9.20
C GLU A 9 11.91 33.06 10.09
N ALA A 10 11.94 31.79 9.71
CA ALA A 10 11.38 30.70 10.50
C ALA A 10 12.13 30.60 11.83
N ASN A 11 11.40 30.63 12.95
CA ASN A 11 11.96 30.54 14.29
C ASN A 11 11.04 29.71 15.18
N ALA A 12 11.42 28.47 15.41
CA ALA A 12 10.64 27.51 16.17
C ALA A 12 10.43 27.93 17.64
N ASP A 13 11.47 28.48 18.29
CA ASP A 13 11.38 28.89 19.69
C ASP A 13 10.45 30.08 19.87
N ALA A 14 10.55 31.07 18.97
CA ALA A 14 9.63 32.22 18.96
C ALA A 14 8.18 31.77 18.66
N ALA A 15 8.00 30.83 17.73
CA ALA A 15 6.69 30.24 17.43
C ALA A 15 6.11 29.51 18.63
N TYR A 16 6.91 28.70 19.34
CA TYR A 16 6.48 28.03 20.54
C TYR A 16 6.00 29.00 21.62
N GLY A 17 6.77 30.07 21.89
CA GLY A 17 6.37 31.11 22.83
C GLY A 17 5.07 31.85 22.48
N TRP A 18 4.78 31.99 21.17
CA TRP A 18 3.47 32.52 20.74
C TRP A 18 2.34 31.51 20.92
N TYR A 19 2.59 30.23 20.67
CA TYR A 19 1.59 29.20 20.94
C TYR A 19 1.30 29.05 22.43
N GLU A 20 2.32 29.12 23.31
CA GLU A 20 2.16 29.12 24.78
C GLU A 20 1.24 30.27 25.24
N LYS A 21 1.51 31.49 24.76
CA LYS A 21 0.65 32.63 25.08
C LYS A 21 -0.79 32.45 24.56
N ALA A 22 -0.95 31.91 23.35
CA ALA A 22 -2.28 31.65 22.79
C ALA A 22 -3.02 30.60 23.59
N LEU A 23 -2.34 29.55 24.01
CA LEU A 23 -2.91 28.49 24.84
C LEU A 23 -3.36 29.01 26.21
N ALA A 24 -2.54 29.86 26.86
CA ALA A 24 -2.89 30.53 28.10
C ALA A 24 -4.14 31.43 27.97
N VAL A 25 -4.28 32.13 26.86
CA VAL A 25 -5.48 32.95 26.59
C VAL A 25 -6.72 32.05 26.41
N PHE A 26 -6.60 30.94 25.71
CA PHE A 26 -7.73 30.02 25.58
C PHE A 26 -8.13 29.38 26.91
N HIS A 27 -7.17 28.98 27.78
CA HIS A 27 -7.49 28.51 29.11
C HIS A 27 -8.19 29.58 29.97
N ALA A 28 -7.70 30.80 29.99
CA ALA A 28 -8.35 31.91 30.72
C ALA A 28 -9.78 32.17 30.20
N ALA A 29 -9.98 32.13 28.89
CA ALA A 29 -11.30 32.29 28.30
C ALA A 29 -12.25 31.17 28.66
N GLU A 30 -11.73 29.94 28.78
CA GLU A 30 -12.49 28.74 29.17
C GLU A 30 -12.91 28.79 30.65
N GLU A 31 -12.02 29.26 31.53
CA GLU A 31 -12.31 29.46 32.95
C GLU A 31 -13.41 30.54 33.18
N GLU A 32 -13.39 31.60 32.36
CA GLU A 32 -14.39 32.64 32.42
C GLU A 32 -15.75 32.15 31.90
N LYS A 33 -15.74 31.50 30.72
CA LYS A 33 -16.96 31.01 30.10
C LYS A 33 -16.64 29.84 29.19
N PRO A 34 -16.97 28.58 29.60
CA PRO A 34 -16.82 27.41 28.75
C PRO A 34 -17.49 27.60 27.39
N TRP A 35 -16.75 27.25 26.33
CA TRP A 35 -17.25 27.36 24.98
C TRP A 35 -16.59 26.34 24.05
N LYS A 36 -17.40 25.60 23.30
CA LYS A 36 -16.96 24.55 22.37
C LYS A 36 -15.84 24.94 21.43
N TYR A 37 -15.70 26.21 21.08
CA TYR A 37 -14.61 26.67 20.20
C TYR A 37 -13.27 26.72 20.96
N THR A 38 -13.24 27.24 22.19
CA THR A 38 -12.05 27.28 23.03
C THR A 38 -11.60 25.88 23.42
N GLU A 39 -12.52 25.02 23.85
CA GLU A 39 -12.26 23.60 24.14
C GLU A 39 -11.64 22.88 22.91
N TYR A 40 -12.21 23.07 21.72
CA TYR A 40 -11.65 22.52 20.49
C TYR A 40 -10.24 23.06 20.21
N ARG A 41 -10.00 24.36 20.36
CA ARG A 41 -8.68 24.98 20.14
C ARG A 41 -7.64 24.45 21.09
N ILE A 42 -7.97 24.36 22.39
CA ILE A 42 -7.09 23.77 23.40
C ILE A 42 -6.78 22.31 23.03
N GLY A 43 -7.80 21.49 22.78
CA GLY A 43 -7.63 20.10 22.40
C GLY A 43 -6.73 19.92 21.15
N LYS A 44 -6.88 20.77 20.13
CA LYS A 44 -6.02 20.74 18.94
C LYS A 44 -4.58 21.17 19.24
N MET A 45 -4.37 22.17 20.06
CA MET A 45 -3.03 22.63 20.42
C MET A 45 -2.29 21.58 21.28
N VAL A 46 -2.96 20.99 22.25
CA VAL A 46 -2.42 19.93 23.09
C VAL A 46 -2.09 18.66 22.27
N ALA A 47 -2.99 18.27 21.35
CA ALA A 47 -2.76 17.14 20.44
C ALA A 47 -1.55 17.34 19.52
N ALA A 48 -1.24 18.60 19.18
CA ALA A 48 -0.14 18.94 18.29
C ALA A 48 1.15 19.38 19.02
N GLY A 49 1.13 19.47 20.35
CA GLY A 49 2.27 19.97 21.14
C GLY A 49 2.57 21.47 20.88
N LEU A 50 1.55 22.27 20.57
CA LEU A 50 1.73 23.68 20.25
C LEU A 50 1.64 24.52 21.54
N GLY A 51 2.78 25.02 22.01
CA GLY A 51 2.90 25.78 23.27
C GLY A 51 2.75 24.93 24.53
N THR A 52 2.79 23.62 24.41
CA THR A 52 2.79 22.63 25.50
C THR A 52 3.43 21.34 25.00
N GLU A 53 3.72 20.41 25.89
CA GLU A 53 4.08 19.04 25.50
C GLU A 53 2.87 18.36 24.80
N GLN A 54 3.15 17.50 23.85
CA GLN A 54 2.10 16.76 23.16
C GLN A 54 1.45 15.74 24.11
N ASP A 55 0.15 15.85 24.32
CA ASP A 55 -0.63 14.93 25.14
C ASP A 55 -1.97 14.60 24.48
N TYR A 56 -2.05 13.41 23.88
CA TYR A 56 -3.27 12.96 23.21
C TYR A 56 -4.39 12.59 24.19
N LEU A 57 -4.08 12.18 25.45
CA LEU A 57 -5.10 11.87 26.45
C LEU A 57 -5.81 13.16 26.88
N GLN A 58 -5.04 14.18 27.26
CA GLN A 58 -5.59 15.50 27.59
C GLN A 58 -6.34 16.14 26.41
N ALA A 59 -5.82 15.96 25.20
CA ALA A 59 -6.48 16.44 23.98
C ALA A 59 -7.84 15.75 23.76
N ALA A 60 -7.94 14.43 24.02
CA ALA A 60 -9.20 13.70 23.92
C ALA A 60 -10.25 14.21 24.91
N ASP A 61 -9.85 14.57 26.14
CA ASP A 61 -10.75 15.16 27.13
C ASP A 61 -11.33 16.49 26.65
N TRP A 62 -10.49 17.41 26.20
CA TRP A 62 -10.92 18.69 25.64
C TRP A 62 -11.80 18.56 24.42
N LEU A 63 -11.41 17.69 23.49
CA LEU A 63 -12.21 17.43 22.30
C LEU A 63 -13.54 16.75 22.61
N THR A 64 -13.63 15.97 23.69
CA THR A 64 -14.87 15.34 24.15
C THR A 64 -15.86 16.39 24.66
N LEU A 65 -15.42 17.38 25.46
CA LEU A 65 -16.24 18.48 25.89
C LEU A 65 -16.86 19.21 24.70
N SER A 66 -16.04 19.64 23.78
CA SER A 66 -16.48 20.36 22.55
C SER A 66 -17.38 19.47 21.65
N ALA A 67 -17.09 18.19 21.49
CA ALA A 67 -17.88 17.27 20.68
C ALA A 67 -19.27 17.01 21.26
N ASN A 68 -19.41 17.00 22.58
CA ASN A 68 -20.69 16.91 23.29
C ASN A 68 -21.58 18.13 23.02
N GLU A 69 -21.00 19.30 22.82
CA GLU A 69 -21.70 20.51 22.34
C GLU A 69 -21.98 20.49 20.84
N LYS A 70 -21.87 19.33 20.19
CA LYS A 70 -22.11 19.11 18.76
C LYS A 70 -21.21 19.94 17.84
N TYR A 71 -19.99 20.28 18.27
CA TYR A 71 -19.05 21.00 17.40
C TYR A 71 -18.42 20.05 16.39
N LYS A 72 -18.76 20.22 15.12
CA LYS A 72 -18.38 19.28 14.05
C LYS A 72 -16.87 19.05 13.90
N TYR A 73 -16.06 20.08 14.12
CA TYR A 73 -14.59 19.95 14.04
C TYR A 73 -14.02 19.14 15.19
N ALA A 74 -14.60 19.26 16.39
CA ALA A 74 -14.22 18.45 17.54
C ALA A 74 -14.64 17.01 17.36
N GLN A 75 -15.87 16.76 16.91
CA GLN A 75 -16.35 15.41 16.58
C GLN A 75 -15.45 14.71 15.55
N TYR A 76 -15.04 15.44 14.51
CA TYR A 76 -14.11 14.91 13.52
C TYR A 76 -12.73 14.60 14.14
N SER A 77 -12.15 15.53 14.90
CA SER A 77 -10.82 15.35 15.50
C SER A 77 -10.81 14.24 16.54
N LEU A 78 -11.83 14.17 17.39
CA LEU A 78 -12.00 13.08 18.39
C LEU A 78 -12.22 11.72 17.68
N GLY A 79 -12.99 11.70 16.59
CA GLY A 79 -13.15 10.52 15.74
C GLY A 79 -11.80 10.00 15.23
N GLY A 80 -10.89 10.90 14.86
CA GLY A 80 -9.52 10.55 14.46
C GLY A 80 -8.72 9.94 15.62
N LEU A 81 -8.83 10.46 16.82
CA LEU A 81 -8.14 9.88 17.99
C LEU A 81 -8.61 8.44 18.27
N TYR A 82 -9.92 8.18 18.25
CA TYR A 82 -10.45 6.82 18.41
C TYR A 82 -10.11 5.89 17.24
N TYR A 83 -10.08 6.41 16.02
CA TYR A 83 -9.72 5.62 14.85
C TYR A 83 -8.28 5.10 14.92
N HIS A 84 -7.35 5.93 15.40
CA HIS A 84 -5.92 5.60 15.50
C HIS A 84 -5.46 5.08 16.86
N GLY A 85 -6.32 5.12 17.91
CA GLY A 85 -5.93 4.77 19.26
C GLY A 85 -4.92 5.73 19.88
N LYS A 86 -5.01 7.04 19.56
CA LYS A 86 -4.10 8.07 20.10
C LYS A 86 -4.71 8.71 21.34
N GLY A 87 -4.07 8.50 22.51
CA GLY A 87 -4.55 8.99 23.81
C GLY A 87 -5.83 8.33 24.32
N VAL A 88 -6.43 7.46 23.51
CA VAL A 88 -7.63 6.67 23.85
C VAL A 88 -7.45 5.26 23.30
N GLU A 89 -8.16 4.29 23.88
CA GLU A 89 -8.20 2.94 23.30
C GLU A 89 -8.81 2.99 21.89
N GLN A 90 -8.17 2.32 20.94
CA GLN A 90 -8.65 2.28 19.55
C GLN A 90 -10.06 1.69 19.50
N ASN A 91 -11.00 2.45 18.95
CA ASN A 91 -12.38 2.02 18.81
C ASN A 91 -13.00 2.58 17.50
N HIS A 92 -13.10 1.72 16.52
CA HIS A 92 -13.63 2.11 15.21
C HIS A 92 -15.13 2.39 15.21
N GLU A 93 -15.91 1.77 16.10
CA GLU A 93 -17.36 2.03 16.21
C GLU A 93 -17.61 3.44 16.76
N ILE A 94 -16.87 3.85 17.80
CA ILE A 94 -16.93 5.23 18.32
C ILE A 94 -16.46 6.23 17.26
N ALA A 95 -15.37 5.92 16.54
CA ALA A 95 -14.88 6.77 15.46
C ALA A 95 -15.94 6.94 14.36
N PHE A 96 -16.59 5.85 13.94
CA PHE A 96 -17.68 5.87 12.97
C PHE A 96 -18.85 6.76 13.43
N ALA A 97 -19.29 6.61 14.67
CA ALA A 97 -20.37 7.42 15.23
C ALA A 97 -20.02 8.91 15.29
N LEU A 98 -18.77 9.26 15.64
CA LEU A 98 -18.29 10.65 15.70
C LEU A 98 -18.18 11.25 14.31
N TYR A 99 -17.63 10.52 13.32
CA TYR A 99 -17.57 10.96 11.95
C TYR A 99 -18.98 11.12 11.36
N THR A 100 -19.92 10.24 11.67
CA THR A 100 -21.32 10.38 11.26
C THR A 100 -21.92 11.67 11.78
N ARG A 101 -21.79 11.97 13.08
CA ARG A 101 -22.32 13.20 13.68
C ARG A 101 -21.70 14.46 13.05
N SER A 102 -20.42 14.41 12.68
CA SER A 102 -19.73 15.51 12.02
C SER A 102 -20.16 15.64 10.55
N ALA A 103 -20.32 14.53 9.83
CA ALA A 103 -20.75 14.46 8.44
C ALA A 103 -22.20 14.96 8.25
N ASP A 104 -23.09 14.63 9.18
CA ASP A 104 -24.48 15.12 9.20
C ASP A 104 -24.60 16.67 9.34
N GLN A 105 -23.50 17.31 9.79
CA GLN A 105 -23.35 18.76 9.76
C GLN A 105 -22.65 19.26 8.47
N SER A 106 -22.67 18.47 7.41
CA SER A 106 -22.07 18.78 6.11
C SER A 106 -20.57 19.12 6.18
N PHE A 107 -19.82 18.41 7.05
CA PHE A 107 -18.38 18.58 7.11
C PHE A 107 -17.68 17.63 6.10
N PRO A 108 -17.04 18.15 5.03
CA PRO A 108 -16.54 17.32 3.93
C PRO A 108 -15.48 16.31 4.33
N TYR A 109 -14.59 16.67 5.26
CA TYR A 109 -13.56 15.76 5.76
C TYR A 109 -14.17 14.56 6.50
N ALA A 110 -15.23 14.79 7.29
CA ALA A 110 -15.93 13.72 7.98
C ALA A 110 -16.67 12.80 6.99
N ASN A 111 -17.30 13.37 5.96
CA ASN A 111 -17.91 12.58 4.89
C ASN A 111 -16.88 11.70 4.16
N PHE A 112 -15.67 12.21 3.93
CA PHE A 112 -14.60 11.46 3.28
C PHE A 112 -14.14 10.27 4.14
N GLU A 113 -13.86 10.48 5.43
CA GLU A 113 -13.46 9.40 6.36
C GLU A 113 -14.59 8.38 6.53
N LEU A 114 -15.83 8.83 6.68
CA LEU A 114 -17.00 7.97 6.77
C LEU A 114 -17.18 7.11 5.51
N GLY A 115 -16.97 7.70 4.32
CA GLY A 115 -16.97 6.97 3.06
C GLY A 115 -15.94 5.85 3.02
N LYS A 116 -14.72 6.07 3.54
CA LYS A 116 -13.69 5.05 3.67
C LYS A 116 -14.11 3.92 4.61
N MET A 117 -14.63 4.27 5.80
CA MET A 117 -15.08 3.30 6.80
C MET A 117 -16.20 2.41 6.26
N LEU A 118 -17.19 2.99 5.57
CA LEU A 118 -18.29 2.25 4.93
C LEU A 118 -17.83 1.36 3.77
N ARG A 119 -16.88 1.85 2.96
CA ARG A 119 -16.32 1.08 1.85
C ARG A 119 -15.58 -0.16 2.36
N ASP A 120 -14.80 -0.02 3.43
CA ASP A 120 -13.91 -1.05 3.94
C ASP A 120 -14.55 -1.91 5.05
N GLY A 121 -15.70 -1.50 5.60
CA GLY A 121 -16.38 -2.18 6.70
C GLY A 121 -15.65 -2.00 8.04
N ILE A 122 -15.03 -0.83 8.27
CA ILE A 122 -14.28 -0.54 9.50
C ILE A 122 -15.20 0.13 10.51
N GLY A 123 -15.44 -0.54 11.66
CA GLY A 123 -16.35 -0.05 12.70
C GLY A 123 -17.84 -0.01 12.31
N CYS A 124 -18.19 -0.58 11.15
CA CYS A 124 -19.56 -0.68 10.64
C CYS A 124 -19.68 -1.82 9.63
N GLU A 125 -20.88 -2.18 9.25
CA GLU A 125 -21.10 -3.07 8.10
C GLU A 125 -20.66 -2.38 6.80
N LYS A 126 -20.04 -3.15 5.92
CA LYS A 126 -19.63 -2.68 4.60
C LYS A 126 -20.84 -2.26 3.77
N ASN A 127 -20.83 -1.02 3.29
CA ASN A 127 -21.91 -0.47 2.46
C ASN A 127 -21.32 0.43 1.36
N SER A 128 -21.12 -0.13 0.18
CA SER A 128 -20.53 0.57 -0.96
C SER A 128 -21.42 1.71 -1.49
N VAL A 129 -22.76 1.52 -1.47
CA VAL A 129 -23.71 2.53 -1.97
C VAL A 129 -23.68 3.78 -1.09
N GLU A 130 -23.71 3.60 0.23
CA GLU A 130 -23.60 4.73 1.18
C GLU A 130 -22.21 5.35 1.16
N ALA A 131 -21.14 4.55 0.99
CA ALA A 131 -19.79 5.04 0.83
C ALA A 131 -19.68 5.98 -0.37
N ASP A 132 -20.21 5.59 -1.53
CA ASP A 132 -20.20 6.42 -2.74
C ASP A 132 -20.98 7.73 -2.54
N ARG A 133 -22.12 7.67 -1.84
CA ARG A 133 -22.89 8.87 -1.48
C ARG A 133 -22.05 9.83 -0.61
N ARG A 134 -21.39 9.31 0.43
CA ARG A 134 -20.56 10.11 1.33
C ARG A 134 -19.34 10.68 0.62
N PHE A 135 -18.69 9.93 -0.27
CA PHE A 135 -17.61 10.44 -1.10
C PHE A 135 -18.06 11.56 -2.03
N LYS A 136 -19.27 11.45 -2.61
CA LYS A 136 -19.84 12.50 -3.48
C LYS A 136 -20.10 13.79 -2.70
N GLU A 137 -20.68 13.68 -1.50
CA GLU A 137 -20.88 14.81 -0.60
C GLU A 137 -19.53 15.46 -0.18
N ALA A 138 -18.51 14.62 0.09
CA ALA A 138 -17.18 15.10 0.39
C ALA A 138 -16.57 15.86 -0.78
N PHE A 139 -16.63 15.31 -1.99
CA PHE A 139 -16.10 15.95 -3.21
C PHE A 139 -16.73 17.31 -3.46
N LEU A 140 -18.07 17.41 -3.44
CA LEU A 140 -18.78 18.67 -3.62
C LEU A 140 -18.43 19.69 -2.53
N GLY A 141 -18.31 19.24 -1.28
CA GLY A 141 -17.90 20.09 -0.19
C GLY A 141 -16.45 20.58 -0.32
N PHE A 142 -15.55 19.74 -0.81
CA PHE A 142 -14.15 20.13 -1.07
C PHE A 142 -14.03 21.13 -2.22
N VAL A 143 -14.82 20.98 -3.31
CA VAL A 143 -14.87 21.97 -4.39
C VAL A 143 -15.32 23.31 -3.87
N PHE A 144 -16.38 23.34 -3.06
CA PHE A 144 -16.87 24.58 -2.45
C PHE A 144 -15.84 25.25 -1.51
N LEU A 145 -15.06 24.45 -0.77
CA LEU A 145 -14.00 25.01 0.10
C LEU A 145 -12.83 25.54 -0.73
N GLU A 146 -12.48 24.90 -1.82
CA GLU A 146 -11.38 25.33 -2.70
C GLU A 146 -11.70 26.65 -3.40
N GLU A 147 -12.95 26.86 -3.81
CA GLU A 147 -13.40 28.12 -4.38
C GLU A 147 -13.29 29.32 -3.41
N LYS A 148 -13.31 29.06 -2.09
CA LYS A 148 -13.21 30.08 -1.04
C LYS A 148 -11.78 30.39 -0.57
N GLY A 149 -10.91 29.42 -0.66
CA GLY A 149 -9.54 29.56 -0.20
C GLY A 149 -8.65 28.50 -0.81
N HIS A 150 -7.72 28.89 -1.66
CA HIS A 150 -6.84 28.00 -2.40
C HIS A 150 -5.82 27.31 -1.48
N ASP A 151 -6.22 26.19 -0.89
CA ASP A 151 -5.38 25.35 -0.02
C ASP A 151 -4.76 24.22 -0.86
N ASP A 152 -3.43 24.10 -0.82
CA ASP A 152 -2.69 23.14 -1.61
C ASP A 152 -3.01 21.66 -1.25
N LYS A 153 -3.27 21.40 0.03
CA LYS A 153 -3.66 20.06 0.50
C LYS A 153 -5.04 19.68 -0.01
N LEU A 154 -5.94 20.68 -0.06
CA LEU A 154 -7.27 20.49 -0.60
C LEU A 154 -7.24 20.28 -2.12
N GLN A 155 -6.43 21.07 -2.84
CA GLN A 155 -6.20 20.91 -4.28
C GLN A 155 -5.61 19.52 -4.59
N TYR A 156 -4.61 19.08 -3.81
CA TYR A 156 -4.08 17.73 -3.94
C TYR A 156 -5.17 16.68 -3.73
N ARG A 157 -6.02 16.79 -2.71
CA ARG A 157 -7.12 15.86 -2.42
C ARG A 157 -8.14 15.81 -3.55
N LEU A 158 -8.54 16.94 -4.08
CA LEU A 158 -9.44 17.03 -5.25
C LEU A 158 -8.82 16.36 -6.49
N GLY A 159 -7.56 16.62 -6.76
CA GLY A 159 -6.82 15.96 -7.82
C GLY A 159 -6.78 14.44 -7.65
N TRP A 160 -6.55 13.96 -6.43
CA TRP A 160 -6.56 12.54 -6.10
C TRP A 160 -7.95 11.90 -6.28
N MET A 161 -9.01 12.56 -5.83
CA MET A 161 -10.38 12.07 -5.99
C MET A 161 -10.77 11.97 -7.47
N LEU A 162 -10.41 12.96 -8.28
CA LEU A 162 -10.65 12.96 -9.73
C LEU A 162 -9.84 11.88 -10.46
N LEU A 163 -8.58 11.66 -10.05
CA LEU A 163 -7.72 10.64 -10.65
C LEU A 163 -8.25 9.22 -10.42
N ASN A 164 -8.81 8.97 -9.23
CA ASN A 164 -9.28 7.65 -8.81
C ASN A 164 -10.81 7.46 -8.97
N GLY A 165 -11.54 8.48 -9.40
CA GLY A 165 -12.99 8.41 -9.54
C GLY A 165 -13.71 8.25 -8.18
N VAL A 166 -13.19 8.84 -7.11
CA VAL A 166 -13.77 8.75 -5.77
C VAL A 166 -14.75 9.91 -5.55
N GLY A 167 -16.03 9.60 -5.42
CA GLY A 167 -17.10 10.58 -5.27
C GLY A 167 -17.37 11.45 -6.51
N THR A 168 -16.71 11.16 -7.61
CA THR A 168 -16.85 11.84 -8.91
C THR A 168 -16.48 10.89 -10.03
N GLU A 169 -16.80 11.25 -11.27
CA GLU A 169 -16.27 10.53 -12.44
C GLU A 169 -14.75 10.74 -12.55
N MET A 170 -14.04 9.69 -12.95
CA MET A 170 -12.60 9.76 -13.16
C MET A 170 -12.27 10.77 -14.27
N ASN A 171 -11.40 11.72 -13.97
CA ASN A 171 -10.98 12.75 -14.92
C ASN A 171 -9.50 13.11 -14.71
N GLU A 172 -8.64 12.45 -15.47
CA GLU A 172 -7.19 12.63 -15.39
C GLU A 172 -6.74 14.06 -15.74
N THR A 173 -7.40 14.69 -16.71
CA THR A 173 -7.07 16.07 -17.14
C THR A 173 -7.31 17.06 -16.00
N LYS A 174 -8.49 17.02 -15.39
CA LYS A 174 -8.79 17.88 -14.23
C LYS A 174 -7.94 17.53 -13.01
N ALA A 175 -7.65 16.25 -12.80
CA ALA A 175 -6.75 15.84 -11.73
C ALA A 175 -5.37 16.45 -11.90
N LYS A 176 -4.82 16.45 -13.12
CA LYS A 176 -3.55 17.09 -13.45
C LYS A 176 -3.57 18.59 -13.19
N GLU A 177 -4.63 19.30 -13.57
CA GLU A 177 -4.80 20.72 -13.28
C GLU A 177 -4.75 21.05 -11.78
N TYR A 178 -5.43 20.26 -10.95
CA TYR A 178 -5.38 20.43 -9.50
C TYR A 178 -4.02 20.09 -8.91
N PHE A 179 -3.36 19.05 -9.40
CA PHE A 179 -1.99 18.76 -8.97
C PHE A 179 -1.00 19.83 -9.41
N GLU A 180 -1.16 20.43 -10.60
CA GLU A 180 -0.35 21.56 -11.05
C GLU A 180 -0.49 22.78 -10.13
N LYS A 181 -1.72 23.13 -9.75
CA LYS A 181 -1.98 24.20 -8.77
C LYS A 181 -1.27 23.94 -7.45
N ALA A 182 -1.46 22.76 -6.86
CA ALA A 182 -0.84 22.38 -5.59
C ALA A 182 0.70 22.31 -5.68
N ALA A 183 1.24 21.80 -6.79
CA ALA A 183 2.69 21.70 -7.01
C ALA A 183 3.35 23.08 -7.20
N THR A 184 2.61 24.07 -7.69
CA THR A 184 3.12 25.44 -7.85
C THR A 184 3.49 26.07 -6.52
N VAL A 185 2.74 25.78 -5.46
CA VAL A 185 3.03 26.24 -4.09
C VAL A 185 3.90 25.26 -3.30
N GLY A 186 4.38 24.19 -3.95
CA GLY A 186 5.37 23.27 -3.38
C GLY A 186 4.80 22.07 -2.66
N ASN A 187 3.51 21.73 -2.82
CA ASN A 187 2.96 20.52 -2.21
C ASN A 187 3.69 19.27 -2.70
N PRO A 188 4.41 18.52 -1.81
CA PRO A 188 5.27 17.42 -2.23
C PRO A 188 4.51 16.20 -2.78
N PHE A 189 3.30 15.96 -2.29
CA PHE A 189 2.46 14.88 -2.78
C PHE A 189 1.90 15.20 -4.17
N ALA A 190 1.55 16.46 -4.42
CA ALA A 190 1.11 16.89 -5.74
C ALA A 190 2.27 16.85 -6.75
N CYS A 191 3.46 17.27 -6.36
CA CYS A 191 4.68 17.13 -7.17
C CYS A 191 4.93 15.66 -7.55
N TYR A 192 4.85 14.75 -6.60
CA TYR A 192 4.99 13.32 -6.84
C TYR A 192 3.95 12.76 -7.82
N GLN A 193 2.65 13.05 -7.58
CA GLN A 193 1.58 12.53 -8.44
C GLN A 193 1.64 13.12 -9.86
N LEU A 194 1.93 14.40 -9.96
CA LEU A 194 2.10 15.08 -11.25
C LEU A 194 3.26 14.47 -12.05
N ALA A 195 4.41 14.26 -11.41
CA ALA A 195 5.55 13.61 -12.05
C ALA A 195 5.21 12.19 -12.50
N LYS A 196 4.51 11.42 -11.67
CA LYS A 196 4.07 10.06 -12.00
C LYS A 196 3.12 10.04 -13.20
N LEU A 197 2.18 10.98 -13.28
CA LEU A 197 1.28 11.13 -14.42
C LEU A 197 2.04 11.49 -15.70
N ILE A 198 2.93 12.48 -15.63
CA ILE A 198 3.73 12.90 -16.79
C ILE A 198 4.59 11.74 -17.30
N LEU A 199 5.31 11.04 -16.41
CA LEU A 199 6.19 9.92 -16.78
C LEU A 199 5.43 8.66 -17.23
N SER A 200 4.12 8.60 -17.05
CA SER A 200 3.30 7.46 -17.52
C SER A 200 2.89 7.58 -19.01
N ASP A 201 3.09 8.73 -19.65
CA ASP A 201 2.79 8.90 -21.06
C ASP A 201 3.85 8.21 -21.93
N GLU A 202 3.42 7.34 -22.84
CA GLU A 202 4.31 6.63 -23.77
C GLU A 202 4.99 7.54 -24.80
N LYS A 203 4.39 8.70 -25.05
CA LYS A 203 4.87 9.66 -26.07
C LYS A 203 5.49 10.90 -25.47
N ILE A 204 5.95 10.79 -24.21
CA ILE A 204 6.53 11.91 -23.48
C ILE A 204 7.73 12.54 -24.21
N GLN A 205 7.77 13.86 -24.25
CA GLN A 205 8.90 14.60 -24.81
C GLN A 205 10.02 14.73 -23.77
N PRO A 206 11.31 14.82 -24.21
CA PRO A 206 12.44 14.93 -23.26
C PRO A 206 12.34 16.11 -22.29
N GLN A 207 11.75 17.22 -22.71
CA GLN A 207 11.52 18.40 -21.87
C GLN A 207 10.51 18.13 -20.75
N GLU A 208 9.47 17.36 -21.04
CA GLU A 208 8.48 16.96 -20.04
C GLU A 208 9.05 15.95 -19.03
N VAL A 209 9.95 15.06 -19.50
CA VAL A 209 10.71 14.16 -18.61
C VAL A 209 11.52 14.97 -17.61
N GLU A 210 12.28 15.97 -18.06
CA GLU A 210 13.09 16.80 -17.15
C GLU A 210 12.21 17.61 -16.17
N LYS A 211 11.07 18.12 -16.65
CA LYS A 211 10.07 18.79 -15.79
C LYS A 211 9.57 17.82 -14.68
N ALA A 212 9.22 16.59 -15.06
CA ALA A 212 8.74 15.59 -14.11
C ALA A 212 9.83 15.17 -13.10
N LEU A 213 11.06 14.99 -13.55
CA LEU A 213 12.20 14.75 -12.67
C LEU A 213 12.46 15.92 -11.72
N GLY A 214 12.26 17.16 -12.19
CA GLY A 214 12.31 18.37 -11.35
C GLY A 214 11.27 18.37 -10.23
N TYR A 215 10.04 17.95 -10.53
CA TYR A 215 9.01 17.78 -9.51
C TYR A 215 9.37 16.67 -8.50
N LEU A 216 9.92 15.54 -8.95
CA LEU A 216 10.36 14.48 -8.03
C LEU A 216 11.47 14.96 -7.11
N ARG A 217 12.46 15.69 -7.62
CA ARG A 217 13.56 16.24 -6.79
C ARG A 217 13.02 17.20 -5.73
N LYS A 218 12.11 18.12 -6.10
CA LYS A 218 11.44 19.02 -5.14
C LYS A 218 10.67 18.24 -4.06
N ALA A 219 9.96 17.19 -4.45
CA ALA A 219 9.24 16.36 -3.50
C ALA A 219 10.19 15.59 -2.56
N VAL A 220 11.36 15.14 -3.06
CA VAL A 220 12.40 14.51 -2.24
C VAL A 220 13.04 15.52 -1.28
N GLU A 221 13.31 16.75 -1.73
CA GLU A 221 13.80 17.85 -0.87
C GLU A 221 12.82 18.19 0.26
N ALA A 222 11.51 18.01 0.00
CA ALA A 222 10.46 18.15 1.01
C ALA A 222 10.15 16.84 1.76
N GLU A 223 11.10 15.92 1.80
CA GLU A 223 11.06 14.65 2.55
C GLU A 223 9.86 13.74 2.19
N ASN A 224 9.40 13.77 0.94
CA ASN A 224 8.33 12.88 0.50
C ASN A 224 8.85 11.45 0.26
N PRO A 225 8.47 10.46 1.07
CA PRO A 225 8.99 9.10 0.98
C PRO A 225 8.62 8.41 -0.35
N TYR A 226 7.45 8.71 -0.90
CA TYR A 226 6.97 8.10 -2.14
C TYR A 226 7.72 8.64 -3.36
N ALA A 227 8.08 9.94 -3.34
CA ALA A 227 8.90 10.53 -4.40
C ALA A 227 10.32 9.95 -4.39
N ALA A 228 10.94 9.81 -3.22
CA ALA A 228 12.26 9.20 -3.08
C ALA A 228 12.23 7.73 -3.54
N TYR A 229 11.24 6.94 -3.13
CA TYR A 229 11.05 5.57 -3.60
C TYR A 229 10.90 5.49 -5.11
N PHE A 230 10.04 6.33 -5.69
CA PHE A 230 9.78 6.31 -7.13
C PHE A 230 10.99 6.74 -7.95
N LEU A 231 11.68 7.79 -7.53
CA LEU A 231 12.92 8.24 -8.19
C LEU A 231 14.03 7.18 -8.07
N GLY A 232 14.16 6.54 -6.90
CA GLY A 232 15.05 5.40 -6.71
C GLY A 232 14.76 4.25 -7.68
N LYS A 233 13.48 3.95 -7.90
CA LYS A 233 13.04 2.93 -8.86
C LYS A 233 13.38 3.30 -10.32
N LEU A 234 13.29 4.58 -10.68
CA LEU A 234 13.71 5.05 -12.01
C LEU A 234 15.22 4.85 -12.21
N TYR A 235 16.05 5.20 -11.22
CA TYR A 235 17.51 4.96 -11.28
C TYR A 235 17.87 3.48 -11.25
N GLU A 236 17.17 2.64 -10.50
CA GLU A 236 17.39 1.20 -10.46
C GLU A 236 17.16 0.56 -11.82
N LYS A 237 16.10 0.98 -12.53
CA LYS A 237 15.72 0.42 -13.81
C LYS A 237 16.42 1.08 -15.01
N GLY A 238 16.87 2.32 -14.86
CA GLY A 238 17.32 3.15 -15.97
C GLY A 238 16.17 3.63 -16.85
N GLU A 239 14.99 3.86 -16.27
CA GLU A 239 13.83 4.41 -16.95
C GLU A 239 13.85 5.93 -16.85
N HIS A 240 13.85 6.65 -17.94
CA HIS A 240 13.94 8.13 -18.06
C HIS A 240 15.21 8.77 -17.51
N VAL A 241 16.05 8.02 -16.81
CA VAL A 241 17.35 8.42 -16.27
C VAL A 241 18.38 7.30 -16.53
N PRO A 242 19.67 7.59 -16.66
CA PRO A 242 20.69 6.54 -16.73
C PRO A 242 20.63 5.64 -15.49
N LYS A 243 20.75 4.33 -15.70
CA LYS A 243 20.77 3.36 -14.60
C LYS A 243 21.89 3.68 -13.63
N ASN A 244 21.55 3.83 -12.34
CA ASN A 244 22.50 4.11 -11.27
C ASN A 244 22.03 3.48 -9.95
N ILE A 245 22.56 2.30 -9.63
CA ILE A 245 22.16 1.55 -8.44
C ILE A 245 22.59 2.25 -7.16
N SER A 246 23.75 2.92 -7.14
CA SER A 246 24.20 3.67 -5.96
C SER A 246 23.23 4.80 -5.60
N GLU A 247 22.77 5.55 -6.59
CA GLU A 247 21.77 6.60 -6.38
C GLU A 247 20.40 6.01 -6.00
N ALA A 248 20.02 4.87 -6.58
CA ALA A 248 18.79 4.17 -6.18
C ALA A 248 18.84 3.75 -4.71
N VAL A 249 19.97 3.19 -4.25
CA VAL A 249 20.17 2.82 -2.84
C VAL A 249 20.07 4.04 -1.93
N ARG A 250 20.73 5.15 -2.27
CA ARG A 250 20.66 6.40 -1.51
C ARG A 250 19.22 6.87 -1.34
N LEU A 251 18.46 6.91 -2.44
CA LEU A 251 17.05 7.34 -2.43
C LEU A 251 16.13 6.37 -1.69
N TYR A 252 16.35 5.05 -1.81
CA TYR A 252 15.62 4.08 -1.02
C TYR A 252 15.93 4.17 0.47
N THR A 253 17.18 4.48 0.84
CA THR A 253 17.56 4.70 2.24
C THR A 253 16.82 5.88 2.82
N LEU A 254 16.84 7.05 2.15
CA LEU A 254 16.05 8.22 2.57
C LEU A 254 14.56 7.89 2.69
N SER A 255 14.01 7.21 1.67
CA SER A 255 12.61 6.82 1.68
C SER A 255 12.25 5.90 2.86
N ALA A 256 13.13 4.94 3.19
CA ALA A 256 12.94 4.04 4.33
C ALA A 256 13.10 4.75 5.68
N GLU A 257 14.03 5.70 5.79
CA GLU A 257 14.20 6.57 6.96
C GLU A 257 12.96 7.44 7.20
N TRP A 258 12.24 7.81 6.13
CA TRP A 258 10.94 8.48 6.18
C TRP A 258 9.76 7.49 6.25
N ASP A 259 10.00 6.32 6.82
CA ASP A 259 9.00 5.30 7.17
C ASP A 259 8.33 4.56 5.99
N ASN A 260 8.99 4.52 4.81
CA ASN A 260 8.49 3.77 3.67
C ASN A 260 8.99 2.30 3.71
N ASP A 261 8.10 1.39 4.06
CA ASP A 261 8.36 -0.03 4.16
C ASP A 261 8.68 -0.70 2.80
N PHE A 262 8.13 -0.20 1.69
CA PHE A 262 8.47 -0.69 0.34
C PHE A 262 9.90 -0.35 -0.06
N ALA A 263 10.42 0.82 0.36
CA ALA A 263 11.79 1.18 0.12
C ALA A 263 12.75 0.29 0.93
N ALA A 264 12.43 0.04 2.19
CA ALA A 264 13.17 -0.89 3.03
C ALA A 264 13.17 -2.32 2.47
N TYR A 265 12.02 -2.80 1.98
CA TYR A 265 11.95 -4.08 1.28
C TYR A 265 12.86 -4.11 0.03
N ARG A 266 12.88 -3.05 -0.78
CA ARG A 266 13.76 -2.97 -1.97
C ARG A 266 15.24 -2.97 -1.59
N LEU A 267 15.64 -2.22 -0.56
CA LEU A 267 16.99 -2.25 -0.01
C LEU A 267 17.39 -3.67 0.40
N GLY A 268 16.55 -4.33 1.18
CA GLY A 268 16.78 -5.71 1.60
C GLY A 268 16.98 -6.65 0.41
N LYS A 269 16.20 -6.50 -0.64
CA LYS A 269 16.34 -7.29 -1.88
C LYS A 269 17.64 -6.98 -2.64
N LEU A 270 18.04 -5.72 -2.72
CA LEU A 270 19.27 -5.31 -3.39
C LEU A 270 20.51 -5.87 -2.66
N TYR A 271 20.57 -5.73 -1.34
CA TYR A 271 21.67 -6.27 -0.53
C TYR A 271 21.72 -7.79 -0.52
N LEU A 272 20.57 -8.48 -0.58
CA LEU A 272 20.51 -9.93 -0.65
C LEU A 272 20.96 -10.47 -2.02
N GLY A 273 20.60 -9.77 -3.10
CA GLY A 273 20.94 -10.14 -4.47
C GLY A 273 22.37 -9.79 -4.88
N GLY A 274 22.96 -8.74 -4.31
CA GLY A 274 24.27 -8.22 -4.71
C GLY A 274 24.29 -7.58 -6.11
N GLU A 275 23.11 -7.19 -6.65
CA GLU A 275 23.01 -6.60 -7.98
C GLU A 275 23.34 -5.10 -7.96
N GLY A 276 24.56 -4.77 -8.34
CA GLY A 276 25.07 -3.38 -8.39
C GLY A 276 25.44 -2.80 -7.02
N VAL A 277 25.36 -3.60 -5.96
CA VAL A 277 25.91 -3.36 -4.62
C VAL A 277 26.61 -4.61 -4.12
N LEU A 278 27.49 -4.48 -3.17
CA LEU A 278 28.06 -5.66 -2.52
C LEU A 278 26.96 -6.42 -1.76
N LYS A 279 26.93 -7.75 -1.94
CA LYS A 279 26.02 -8.60 -1.18
C LYS A 279 26.31 -8.46 0.31
N ASP A 280 25.30 -8.06 1.08
CA ASP A 280 25.35 -7.93 2.52
C ASP A 280 24.07 -8.50 3.14
N VAL A 281 24.19 -9.73 3.63
CA VAL A 281 23.06 -10.48 4.20
C VAL A 281 22.57 -9.87 5.51
N GLU A 282 23.48 -9.30 6.32
CA GLU A 282 23.10 -8.65 7.58
C GLU A 282 22.30 -7.36 7.31
N ALA A 283 22.79 -6.51 6.40
CA ALA A 283 22.07 -5.32 5.98
C ALA A 283 20.71 -5.70 5.37
N ALA A 284 20.66 -6.75 4.55
CA ALA A 284 19.41 -7.25 3.97
C ALA A 284 18.40 -7.66 5.04
N ILE A 285 18.84 -8.40 6.06
CA ILE A 285 17.96 -8.82 7.16
C ILE A 285 17.47 -7.60 7.95
N ARG A 286 18.33 -6.64 8.26
CA ARG A 286 17.92 -5.41 8.98
C ARG A 286 16.81 -4.67 8.25
N TRP A 287 16.98 -4.43 6.94
CA TRP A 287 15.98 -3.72 6.14
C TRP A 287 14.70 -4.53 5.92
N LEU A 288 14.80 -5.84 5.68
CA LEU A 288 13.63 -6.70 5.56
C LEU A 288 12.86 -6.81 6.89
N THR A 289 13.56 -6.86 8.04
CA THR A 289 12.92 -6.87 9.35
C THR A 289 12.22 -5.55 9.61
N PHE A 290 12.88 -4.42 9.33
CA PHE A 290 12.26 -3.09 9.42
C PHE A 290 10.94 -3.01 8.63
N ALA A 291 10.92 -3.54 7.40
CA ALA A 291 9.71 -3.58 6.58
C ALA A 291 8.67 -4.57 7.13
N ALA A 292 9.10 -5.74 7.61
CA ALA A 292 8.22 -6.77 8.17
C ALA A 292 7.54 -6.32 9.48
N ASP A 293 8.23 -5.54 10.32
CA ASP A 293 7.67 -4.95 11.53
C ASP A 293 6.55 -3.94 11.22
N ARG A 294 6.60 -3.35 10.02
CA ARG A 294 5.55 -2.49 9.43
C ARG A 294 4.50 -3.27 8.66
N LYS A 295 4.48 -4.59 8.84
CA LYS A 295 3.54 -5.52 8.20
C LYS A 295 3.64 -5.52 6.67
N ASN A 296 4.84 -5.28 6.09
CA ASN A 296 5.04 -5.44 4.65
C ASN A 296 5.01 -6.94 4.28
N PRO A 297 4.01 -7.42 3.53
CA PRO A 297 3.87 -8.84 3.25
C PRO A 297 4.97 -9.39 2.33
N PHE A 298 5.58 -8.55 1.52
CA PHE A 298 6.68 -8.96 0.64
C PHE A 298 7.99 -9.13 1.41
N ALA A 299 8.23 -8.29 2.43
CA ALA A 299 9.39 -8.43 3.32
C ALA A 299 9.25 -9.66 4.21
N GLU A 300 8.08 -9.91 4.77
CA GLU A 300 7.77 -11.14 5.51
C GLU A 300 7.97 -12.39 4.66
N TYR A 301 7.48 -12.37 3.42
CA TYR A 301 7.73 -13.46 2.47
C TYR A 301 9.23 -13.66 2.20
N ALA A 302 9.98 -12.57 1.96
CA ALA A 302 11.41 -12.64 1.66
C ALA A 302 12.21 -13.23 2.85
N LEU A 303 11.92 -12.79 4.08
CA LEU A 303 12.51 -13.37 5.31
C LEU A 303 12.13 -14.84 5.48
N GLY A 304 10.87 -15.17 5.25
CA GLY A 304 10.38 -16.55 5.29
C GLY A 304 11.15 -17.48 4.34
N ILE A 305 11.37 -17.04 3.11
CA ILE A 305 12.15 -17.78 2.11
C ILE A 305 13.63 -17.89 2.51
N LEU A 306 14.20 -16.80 3.02
CA LEU A 306 15.60 -16.73 3.45
C LEU A 306 15.89 -17.79 4.54
N TYR A 307 15.07 -17.82 5.59
CA TYR A 307 15.22 -18.80 6.68
C TYR A 307 14.83 -20.23 6.29
N LEU A 308 13.91 -20.39 5.33
CA LEU A 308 13.51 -21.73 4.86
C LEU A 308 14.59 -22.38 4.00
N LYS A 309 15.25 -21.60 3.13
CA LYS A 309 16.34 -22.11 2.28
C LYS A 309 17.60 -22.44 3.07
N GLY A 310 18.01 -21.56 3.97
CA GLY A 310 19.22 -21.74 4.76
C GLY A 310 20.52 -21.62 3.96
N GLU A 311 20.50 -20.93 2.80
CA GLU A 311 21.67 -20.74 1.91
C GLU A 311 22.57 -19.62 2.41
N ASP A 312 22.01 -18.48 2.75
CA ASP A 312 22.71 -17.27 3.19
C ASP A 312 22.71 -17.11 4.73
N VAL A 313 21.84 -17.83 5.42
CA VAL A 313 21.69 -17.87 6.88
C VAL A 313 21.43 -19.30 7.34
N PRO A 314 21.70 -19.67 8.59
CA PRO A 314 21.31 -20.96 9.11
C PRO A 314 19.81 -21.22 8.93
N LYS A 315 19.47 -22.40 8.38
CA LYS A 315 18.07 -22.79 8.18
C LYS A 315 17.30 -22.77 9.50
N ASN A 316 16.16 -22.09 9.51
CA ASN A 316 15.27 -22.02 10.66
C ASN A 316 13.82 -22.12 10.22
N VAL A 317 13.30 -23.34 10.23
CA VAL A 317 11.95 -23.67 9.75
C VAL A 317 10.86 -22.96 10.59
N SER A 318 11.02 -22.91 11.90
CA SER A 318 10.05 -22.26 12.79
C SER A 318 9.89 -20.78 12.47
N LYS A 319 11.02 -20.04 12.37
CA LYS A 319 11.03 -18.62 12.01
C LYS A 319 10.53 -18.39 10.58
N ALA A 320 10.88 -19.30 9.65
CA ALA A 320 10.41 -19.23 8.29
C ALA A 320 8.88 -19.35 8.20
N LEU A 321 8.29 -20.29 8.92
CA LEU A 321 6.84 -20.50 8.95
C LEU A 321 6.11 -19.33 9.61
N GLU A 322 6.67 -18.74 10.65
CA GLU A 322 6.11 -17.54 11.30
C GLU A 322 5.95 -16.41 10.28
N TYR A 323 7.04 -16.04 9.60
CA TYR A 323 7.01 -14.99 8.59
C TYR A 323 6.11 -15.34 7.40
N LEU A 324 6.16 -16.57 6.89
CA LEU A 324 5.30 -16.98 5.79
C LEU A 324 3.81 -16.96 6.17
N LYS A 325 3.45 -17.36 7.40
CA LYS A 325 2.06 -17.30 7.90
C LYS A 325 1.58 -15.85 8.04
N ARG A 326 2.41 -14.94 8.57
CA ARG A 326 2.09 -13.51 8.66
C ARG A 326 1.83 -12.94 7.27
N SER A 327 2.73 -13.20 6.32
CA SER A 327 2.59 -12.77 4.93
C SER A 327 1.33 -13.35 4.25
N ALA A 328 1.06 -14.64 4.44
CA ALA A 328 -0.11 -15.31 3.88
C ALA A 328 -1.43 -14.78 4.45
N ALA A 329 -1.47 -14.47 5.75
CA ALA A 329 -2.63 -13.87 6.41
C ALA A 329 -2.98 -12.49 5.84
N GLN A 330 -2.00 -11.76 5.33
CA GLN A 330 -2.19 -10.50 4.62
C GLN A 330 -2.55 -10.69 3.13
N GLY A 331 -2.82 -11.92 2.69
CA GLY A 331 -3.23 -12.22 1.33
C GLY A 331 -2.09 -12.36 0.33
N ASN A 332 -0.83 -12.47 0.75
CA ASN A 332 0.27 -12.67 -0.19
C ASN A 332 0.19 -14.05 -0.83
N GLN A 333 -0.20 -14.10 -2.11
CA GLN A 333 -0.36 -15.35 -2.86
C GLN A 333 0.92 -16.20 -2.97
N PHE A 334 2.10 -15.56 -2.95
CA PHE A 334 3.38 -16.27 -3.01
C PHE A 334 3.68 -16.97 -1.69
N ALA A 335 3.37 -16.33 -0.57
CA ALA A 335 3.49 -16.92 0.77
C ALA A 335 2.50 -18.08 0.96
N GLN A 336 1.25 -17.89 0.52
CA GLN A 336 0.23 -18.95 0.53
C GLN A 336 0.68 -20.14 -0.32
N TYR A 337 1.11 -19.91 -1.55
CA TYR A 337 1.64 -20.99 -2.39
C TYR A 337 2.82 -21.71 -1.73
N ARG A 338 3.77 -20.97 -1.14
CA ARG A 338 4.94 -21.55 -0.48
C ARG A 338 4.56 -22.40 0.72
N LEU A 339 3.66 -21.91 1.58
CA LEU A 339 3.13 -22.69 2.71
C LEU A 339 2.42 -23.95 2.24
N GLY A 340 1.56 -23.85 1.22
CA GLY A 340 0.90 -24.99 0.63
C GLY A 340 1.89 -26.05 0.17
N LYS A 341 3.01 -25.63 -0.46
CA LYS A 341 4.08 -26.56 -0.85
C LYS A 341 4.80 -27.19 0.34
N VAL A 342 5.10 -26.41 1.37
CA VAL A 342 5.80 -26.92 2.58
C VAL A 342 4.96 -27.99 3.27
N TYR A 343 3.67 -27.76 3.46
CA TYR A 343 2.75 -28.73 4.07
C TYR A 343 2.49 -29.94 3.17
N LEU A 344 2.47 -29.76 1.85
CA LEU A 344 2.27 -30.84 0.90
C LEU A 344 3.46 -31.81 0.88
N MET A 345 4.70 -31.27 0.90
CA MET A 345 5.90 -32.11 0.78
C MET A 345 6.25 -32.81 2.08
N GLY A 346 6.00 -32.18 3.23
CA GLY A 346 6.28 -32.78 4.53
C GLY A 346 7.77 -32.95 4.84
N GLU A 347 8.67 -32.24 4.14
CA GLU A 347 10.12 -32.37 4.31
C GLU A 347 10.63 -31.62 5.55
N ASP A 348 10.12 -30.41 5.74
CA ASP A 348 10.51 -29.50 6.82
C ASP A 348 9.53 -29.50 7.99
N VAL A 349 8.31 -29.99 7.77
CA VAL A 349 7.21 -30.11 8.74
C VAL A 349 6.45 -31.39 8.48
N GLN A 350 5.64 -31.83 9.42
CA GLN A 350 4.74 -32.94 9.19
C GLN A 350 3.81 -32.64 8.00
N LYS A 351 3.67 -33.61 7.07
CA LYS A 351 2.77 -33.52 5.93
C LYS A 351 1.34 -33.27 6.41
N ASP A 352 0.71 -32.22 5.88
CA ASP A 352 -0.67 -31.84 6.16
C ASP A 352 -1.37 -31.45 4.87
N ILE A 353 -2.11 -32.40 4.30
CA ILE A 353 -2.81 -32.21 3.03
C ILE A 353 -3.95 -31.18 3.16
N THR A 354 -4.62 -31.13 4.31
CA THR A 354 -5.72 -30.19 4.56
C THR A 354 -5.21 -28.77 4.56
N ALA A 355 -4.15 -28.48 5.33
CA ALA A 355 -3.49 -27.19 5.32
C ALA A 355 -2.91 -26.86 3.95
N ALA A 356 -2.31 -27.82 3.26
CA ALA A 356 -1.78 -27.62 1.91
C ALA A 356 -2.87 -27.18 0.93
N LEU A 357 -4.03 -27.87 0.91
CA LEU A 357 -5.16 -27.53 0.07
C LEU A 357 -5.69 -26.13 0.39
N GLN A 358 -5.87 -25.80 1.67
CA GLN A 358 -6.35 -24.49 2.10
C GLN A 358 -5.47 -23.36 1.54
N PHE A 359 -4.15 -23.42 1.76
CA PHE A 359 -3.22 -22.42 1.29
C PHE A 359 -3.08 -22.38 -0.23
N LEU A 360 -3.05 -23.54 -0.91
CA LEU A 360 -2.97 -23.61 -2.37
C LEU A 360 -4.24 -23.04 -3.02
N THR A 361 -5.42 -23.35 -2.47
CA THR A 361 -6.69 -22.81 -2.98
C THR A 361 -6.72 -21.30 -2.85
N ALA A 362 -6.37 -20.77 -1.67
CA ALA A 362 -6.31 -19.32 -1.46
C ALA A 362 -5.35 -18.61 -2.44
N ALA A 363 -4.18 -19.20 -2.72
CA ALA A 363 -3.25 -18.67 -3.72
C ALA A 363 -3.80 -18.78 -5.16
N ALA A 364 -4.43 -19.89 -5.50
CA ALA A 364 -4.95 -20.16 -6.84
C ALA A 364 -6.14 -19.26 -7.20
N GLU A 365 -7.02 -18.98 -6.25
CA GLU A 365 -8.14 -18.05 -6.38
C GLU A 365 -7.69 -16.62 -6.63
N GLN A 366 -6.51 -16.23 -6.09
CA GLN A 366 -5.86 -14.96 -6.39
C GLN A 366 -5.13 -14.94 -7.74
N GLY A 367 -5.16 -16.05 -8.49
CA GLY A 367 -4.57 -16.15 -9.81
C GLY A 367 -3.12 -16.66 -9.84
N ASN A 368 -2.60 -17.24 -8.75
CA ASN A 368 -1.27 -17.84 -8.77
C ASN A 368 -1.24 -19.07 -9.68
N GLN A 369 -0.61 -18.94 -10.85
CA GLN A 369 -0.56 -20.03 -11.85
C GLN A 369 0.11 -21.32 -11.35
N TYR A 370 1.10 -21.20 -10.45
CA TYR A 370 1.79 -22.38 -9.90
C TYR A 370 0.93 -23.10 -8.87
N ALA A 371 0.13 -22.36 -8.09
CA ALA A 371 -0.85 -22.93 -7.17
C ALA A 371 -1.97 -23.64 -7.95
N GLN A 372 -2.50 -22.99 -9.00
CA GLN A 372 -3.49 -23.60 -9.90
C GLN A 372 -2.98 -24.90 -10.52
N TYR A 373 -1.77 -24.89 -11.07
CA TYR A 373 -1.13 -26.11 -11.61
C TYR A 373 -0.96 -27.19 -10.52
N THR A 374 -0.54 -26.80 -9.31
CA THR A 374 -0.33 -27.76 -8.22
C THR A 374 -1.65 -28.37 -7.77
N LEU A 375 -2.73 -27.58 -7.66
CA LEU A 375 -4.08 -28.10 -7.36
C LEU A 375 -4.57 -29.06 -8.42
N GLY A 376 -4.42 -28.71 -9.71
CA GLY A 376 -4.77 -29.60 -10.81
C GLY A 376 -4.10 -30.97 -10.67
N LYS A 377 -2.81 -31.00 -10.32
CA LYS A 377 -2.08 -32.25 -10.05
C LYS A 377 -2.60 -32.99 -8.82
N LEU A 378 -2.90 -32.26 -7.74
CA LEU A 378 -3.42 -32.87 -6.52
C LEU A 378 -4.74 -33.59 -6.76
N TYR A 379 -5.72 -32.92 -7.37
CA TYR A 379 -7.02 -33.53 -7.70
C TYR A 379 -6.94 -34.68 -8.69
N LEU A 380 -5.90 -34.73 -9.51
CA LEU A 380 -5.71 -35.81 -10.47
C LEU A 380 -4.96 -37.01 -9.90
N MET A 381 -3.97 -36.82 -9.02
CA MET A 381 -2.96 -37.82 -8.69
C MET A 381 -2.74 -38.10 -7.20
N GLU A 382 -3.13 -37.16 -6.30
CA GLU A 382 -2.86 -37.33 -4.87
C GLU A 382 -3.74 -38.48 -4.31
N LYS A 383 -3.12 -39.32 -3.47
CA LYS A 383 -3.80 -40.47 -2.90
C LYS A 383 -4.63 -40.15 -1.67
N ASP A 384 -4.24 -39.07 -0.99
CA ASP A 384 -4.83 -38.67 0.29
C ASP A 384 -6.07 -37.75 0.12
N ILE A 385 -6.48 -37.47 -1.13
CA ILE A 385 -7.69 -36.72 -1.46
C ILE A 385 -8.53 -37.45 -2.52
N PRO A 386 -9.86 -37.27 -2.53
CA PRO A 386 -10.71 -37.78 -3.60
C PRO A 386 -10.26 -37.26 -4.97
N LYS A 387 -10.10 -38.14 -5.93
CA LYS A 387 -9.80 -37.73 -7.31
C LYS A 387 -10.98 -37.00 -7.92
N ASP A 388 -10.72 -35.82 -8.45
CA ASP A 388 -11.71 -34.99 -9.15
C ASP A 388 -11.09 -34.46 -10.46
N LYS A 389 -11.38 -35.15 -11.54
CA LYS A 389 -10.88 -34.79 -12.87
C LYS A 389 -11.43 -33.45 -13.35
N GLU A 390 -12.70 -33.12 -13.03
CA GLU A 390 -13.32 -31.86 -13.45
C GLU A 390 -12.67 -30.67 -12.73
N ALA A 391 -12.42 -30.80 -11.42
CA ALA A 391 -11.67 -29.80 -10.68
C ALA A 391 -10.24 -29.65 -11.20
N ALA A 392 -9.57 -30.76 -11.52
CA ALA A 392 -8.22 -30.74 -12.10
C ALA A 392 -8.19 -29.99 -13.44
N VAL A 393 -9.14 -30.30 -14.34
CA VAL A 393 -9.27 -29.60 -15.64
C VAL A 393 -9.51 -28.10 -15.44
N ARG A 394 -10.41 -27.71 -14.54
CA ARG A 394 -10.64 -26.27 -14.25
C ARG A 394 -9.36 -25.54 -13.82
N TRP A 395 -8.61 -26.12 -12.90
CA TRP A 395 -7.38 -25.50 -12.40
C TRP A 395 -6.27 -25.47 -13.45
N PHE A 396 -6.12 -26.54 -14.25
CA PHE A 396 -5.17 -26.53 -15.37
C PHE A 396 -5.55 -25.50 -16.43
N THR A 397 -6.84 -25.34 -16.75
CA THR A 397 -7.30 -24.33 -17.72
C THR A 397 -6.93 -22.93 -17.27
N LEU A 398 -7.15 -22.59 -15.98
CA LEU A 398 -6.76 -21.29 -15.43
C LEU A 398 -5.25 -21.06 -15.46
N SER A 399 -4.47 -22.10 -15.17
CA SER A 399 -3.02 -22.04 -15.19
C SER A 399 -2.46 -21.91 -16.62
N ALA A 400 -3.01 -22.68 -17.58
CA ALA A 400 -2.61 -22.63 -18.99
C ALA A 400 -2.96 -21.29 -19.65
N ALA A 401 -4.12 -20.70 -19.31
CA ALA A 401 -4.50 -19.37 -19.78
C ALA A 401 -3.51 -18.26 -19.38
N GLN A 402 -2.68 -18.50 -18.37
CA GLN A 402 -1.59 -17.63 -17.96
C GLN A 402 -0.23 -17.99 -18.59
N GLY A 403 -0.22 -18.94 -19.54
CA GLY A 403 0.98 -19.37 -20.24
C GLY A 403 1.75 -20.51 -19.57
N ASN A 404 1.15 -21.23 -18.61
CA ASN A 404 1.79 -22.40 -18.02
C ASN A 404 1.74 -23.59 -18.99
N VAL A 405 2.85 -23.82 -19.68
CA VAL A 405 3.00 -24.89 -20.70
C VAL A 405 2.79 -26.30 -20.13
N TYR A 406 3.09 -26.51 -18.84
CA TYR A 406 2.88 -27.81 -18.20
C TYR A 406 1.39 -28.06 -17.94
N ALA A 407 0.65 -27.03 -17.58
CA ALA A 407 -0.80 -27.13 -17.42
C ALA A 407 -1.48 -27.39 -18.78
N GLN A 408 -1.01 -26.72 -19.84
CA GLN A 408 -1.48 -26.99 -21.19
C GLN A 408 -1.21 -28.44 -21.61
N PHE A 409 -0.02 -28.95 -21.36
CA PHE A 409 0.31 -30.35 -21.66
C PHE A 409 -0.62 -31.33 -20.94
N PHE A 410 -1.00 -31.06 -19.68
CA PHE A 410 -1.99 -31.90 -18.99
C PHE A 410 -3.35 -31.85 -19.66
N LEU A 411 -3.81 -30.68 -20.07
CA LEU A 411 -5.11 -30.53 -20.76
C LEU A 411 -5.15 -31.28 -22.08
N ASP A 412 -4.10 -31.19 -22.87
CA ASP A 412 -4.03 -31.78 -24.20
C ASP A 412 -4.03 -33.33 -24.16
N HIS A 413 -3.55 -33.94 -23.05
CA HIS A 413 -3.34 -35.37 -22.95
C HIS A 413 -4.11 -36.07 -21.83
N ILE A 414 -4.95 -35.34 -21.06
CA ILE A 414 -5.63 -35.83 -19.85
C ILE A 414 -6.57 -37.04 -20.15
N ASP A 415 -7.08 -37.12 -21.38
CA ASP A 415 -7.98 -38.19 -21.84
C ASP A 415 -7.25 -39.32 -22.55
N GLU A 416 -6.00 -39.11 -22.96
CA GLU A 416 -5.23 -40.10 -23.71
C GLU A 416 -4.59 -41.18 -22.81
N PHE A 417 -4.27 -40.80 -21.57
CA PHE A 417 -3.55 -41.69 -20.65
C PHE A 417 -4.42 -42.12 -19.46
N LYS A 418 -4.57 -43.41 -19.29
CA LYS A 418 -5.26 -44.01 -18.14
C LYS A 418 -4.53 -43.77 -16.81
N ASP A 419 -3.21 -43.64 -16.86
CA ASP A 419 -2.37 -43.38 -15.69
C ASP A 419 -1.79 -41.95 -15.75
N PRO A 420 -2.25 -41.05 -14.86
CA PRO A 420 -1.76 -39.70 -14.78
C PRO A 420 -0.24 -39.57 -14.49
N SER A 421 0.40 -40.65 -13.99
CA SER A 421 1.85 -40.61 -13.73
C SER A 421 2.67 -40.50 -15.02
N VAL A 422 2.15 -40.97 -16.15
CA VAL A 422 2.75 -40.81 -17.48
C VAL A 422 2.79 -39.33 -17.88
N LEU A 423 1.72 -38.59 -17.63
CA LEU A 423 1.65 -37.14 -17.87
C LEU A 423 2.68 -36.40 -17.03
N LEU A 424 2.88 -36.83 -15.78
CA LEU A 424 3.89 -36.22 -14.92
C LEU A 424 5.32 -36.48 -15.42
N ALA A 425 5.58 -37.68 -15.95
CA ALA A 425 6.86 -37.99 -16.58
C ALA A 425 7.11 -37.17 -17.83
N GLY A 426 6.07 -36.92 -18.65
CA GLY A 426 6.10 -36.00 -19.81
C GLY A 426 6.43 -34.56 -19.41
N THR A 427 5.78 -34.05 -18.38
CA THR A 427 6.07 -32.68 -17.91
C THR A 427 7.48 -32.54 -17.33
N ARG A 428 8.01 -33.55 -16.66
CA ARG A 428 9.41 -33.57 -16.19
C ARG A 428 10.39 -33.57 -17.35
N LEU A 429 10.10 -34.33 -18.41
CA LEU A 429 10.90 -34.31 -19.63
C LEU A 429 10.90 -32.95 -20.31
N LEU A 430 9.72 -32.32 -20.48
CA LEU A 430 9.59 -30.97 -21.03
C LEU A 430 10.38 -29.96 -20.20
N HIS A 431 10.33 -30.04 -18.87
CA HIS A 431 11.12 -29.16 -18.01
C HIS A 431 12.63 -29.37 -18.21
N HIS A 432 13.07 -30.61 -18.30
CA HIS A 432 14.49 -30.92 -18.55
C HIS A 432 14.94 -30.39 -19.91
N MET A 433 14.14 -30.63 -20.96
CA MET A 433 14.41 -30.09 -22.30
C MET A 433 14.46 -28.57 -22.31
N SER A 434 13.51 -27.89 -21.66
CA SER A 434 13.50 -26.41 -21.61
C SER A 434 14.75 -25.84 -20.97
N ARG A 435 15.31 -26.48 -19.94
CA ARG A 435 16.61 -26.09 -19.36
C ARG A 435 17.76 -26.28 -20.32
N VAL A 436 17.84 -27.42 -20.98
CA VAL A 436 18.90 -27.71 -21.98
C VAL A 436 18.85 -26.71 -23.14
N PHE A 437 17.66 -26.32 -23.57
CA PHE A 437 17.51 -25.30 -24.63
C PHE A 437 17.79 -23.87 -24.12
N ALA A 438 17.46 -23.54 -22.86
CA ALA A 438 17.79 -22.25 -22.26
C ALA A 438 19.31 -22.07 -22.08
N ASP A 439 20.01 -23.13 -21.68
CA ASP A 439 21.47 -23.10 -21.53
C ASP A 439 22.21 -22.96 -22.85
N ASN A 440 21.59 -23.33 -23.99
CA ASN A 440 22.15 -23.26 -25.33
C ASN A 440 21.58 -22.11 -26.20
N ALA A 441 20.61 -21.36 -25.70
CA ALA A 441 20.05 -20.21 -26.41
C ALA A 441 20.94 -18.98 -26.20
N PRO A 442 21.19 -18.13 -27.23
CA PRO A 442 21.75 -16.81 -26.98
C PRO A 442 20.83 -16.06 -26.02
N PRO A 443 21.38 -15.23 -25.11
CA PRO A 443 20.59 -14.55 -24.10
C PRO A 443 19.43 -13.83 -24.79
N LEU A 444 18.22 -14.36 -24.61
CA LEU A 444 17.01 -13.70 -25.04
C LEU A 444 17.00 -12.35 -24.33
N LYS A 445 16.98 -11.27 -25.12
CA LYS A 445 16.63 -9.95 -24.57
C LYS A 445 15.40 -10.15 -23.69
N PRO A 446 15.39 -9.67 -22.44
CA PRO A 446 14.21 -9.79 -21.58
C PRO A 446 13.01 -9.35 -22.42
N PRO A 447 11.90 -10.09 -22.41
CA PRO A 447 10.72 -9.71 -23.16
C PRO A 447 10.45 -8.26 -22.80
N GLY A 448 10.60 -7.39 -23.79
CA GLY A 448 10.43 -5.95 -23.59
C GLY A 448 9.08 -5.77 -22.92
N GLN A 449 9.02 -4.97 -21.87
CA GLN A 449 7.88 -4.68 -21.03
C GLN A 449 6.67 -4.22 -21.87
N ARG A 450 6.01 -5.15 -22.50
CA ARG A 450 4.64 -5.01 -22.95
C ARG A 450 3.75 -5.84 -22.02
N ALA A 451 3.77 -5.52 -20.75
CA ALA A 451 2.62 -5.83 -19.96
C ALA A 451 1.49 -5.01 -20.58
N ASP A 452 0.59 -5.72 -21.25
CA ASP A 452 -0.55 -5.13 -21.93
C ASP A 452 -1.26 -4.19 -20.93
N ARG A 453 -1.17 -2.88 -21.15
CA ARG A 453 -1.83 -1.85 -20.31
C ARG A 453 -3.32 -2.12 -20.18
N LYS A 454 -3.91 -2.77 -21.18
CA LYS A 454 -5.30 -3.22 -21.18
C LYS A 454 -5.53 -4.32 -20.15
N LEU A 455 -4.54 -5.21 -19.95
CA LEU A 455 -4.58 -6.26 -18.92
C LEU A 455 -4.36 -5.67 -17.52
N LEU A 456 -3.40 -4.74 -17.37
CA LEU A 456 -3.16 -4.03 -16.11
C LEU A 456 -4.35 -3.15 -15.71
N ARG A 457 -5.03 -2.52 -16.69
CA ARG A 457 -6.26 -1.77 -16.46
C ARG A 457 -7.41 -2.70 -16.02
N LYS A 458 -7.60 -3.84 -16.70
CA LYS A 458 -8.60 -4.85 -16.28
C LYS A 458 -8.27 -5.46 -14.91
N LEU A 459 -7.00 -5.66 -14.58
CA LEU A 459 -6.59 -6.13 -13.25
C LEU A 459 -6.81 -5.07 -12.16
N ARG A 460 -6.60 -3.77 -12.47
CA ARG A 460 -6.97 -2.66 -11.58
C ARG A 460 -8.49 -2.58 -11.37
N GLU A 461 -9.26 -2.62 -12.47
CA GLU A 461 -10.74 -2.63 -12.43
C GLU A 461 -11.26 -3.83 -11.60
N LYS A 462 -10.63 -5.01 -11.75
CA LYS A 462 -10.99 -6.21 -10.99
C LYS A 462 -10.57 -6.12 -9.51
N LYS A 463 -9.41 -5.54 -9.20
CA LYS A 463 -8.97 -5.26 -7.83
C LYS A 463 -9.86 -4.21 -7.14
N GLN A 464 -10.27 -3.17 -7.86
CA GLN A 464 -11.23 -2.18 -7.36
C GLN A 464 -12.60 -2.80 -7.08
N ALA A 465 -13.09 -3.66 -7.98
CA ALA A 465 -14.35 -4.38 -7.80
C ALA A 465 -14.31 -5.40 -6.64
N GLN A 466 -13.12 -5.88 -6.25
CA GLN A 466 -12.90 -6.81 -5.15
C GLN A 466 -12.54 -6.13 -3.81
N GLY A 467 -12.54 -4.79 -3.74
CA GLY A 467 -12.23 -4.04 -2.52
C GLY A 467 -10.76 -4.13 -2.07
N HIS A 468 -9.86 -4.56 -2.93
CA HIS A 468 -8.41 -4.69 -2.65
C HIS A 468 -7.59 -3.54 -3.21
N ALA A 469 -8.12 -2.31 -3.19
CA ALA A 469 -7.34 -1.11 -3.46
C ALA A 469 -6.49 -0.75 -2.23
N ARG A 470 -5.45 -1.56 -1.96
CA ARG A 470 -4.38 -1.23 -1.03
C ARG A 470 -3.14 -0.81 -1.81
N ASP A 471 -3.24 0.29 -2.56
CA ASP A 471 -2.07 1.02 -3.07
C ASP A 471 -1.99 2.44 -2.45
N ASP A 472 -2.83 2.74 -1.46
CA ASP A 472 -2.94 4.07 -0.87
C ASP A 472 -2.57 4.03 0.60
N TYR A 473 -1.27 4.01 0.88
CA TYR A 473 -0.75 4.48 2.15
C TYR A 473 -0.72 6.02 2.15
N GLU A 474 -1.88 6.62 2.00
CA GLU A 474 -2.11 8.02 2.32
C GLU A 474 -2.78 8.14 3.69
N GLN A 475 -2.16 7.55 4.71
CA GLN A 475 -2.71 7.57 6.06
C GLN A 475 -2.05 8.57 7.00
N THR A 476 -1.48 9.64 6.50
CA THR A 476 -0.94 10.66 7.42
C THR A 476 -1.16 12.08 6.91
N MET A 477 -2.40 12.43 6.61
CA MET A 477 -2.79 13.84 6.49
C MET A 477 -4.10 14.09 7.22
N SER A 478 -4.14 13.72 8.50
CA SER A 478 -5.19 14.17 9.41
C SER A 478 -4.57 14.40 10.78
N LEU A 479 -3.98 15.56 10.92
CA LEU A 479 -3.91 16.31 12.20
C LEU A 479 -3.62 17.77 11.85
#